data_73bdf98eca0ffbc12a35ab6bea11d292
#
_entry.id   73bdf98eca0ffbc12a35ab6bea11d292
#
_cell.length_a   1.000
_cell.length_b   1.000
_cell.length_c   1.000
_cell.angle_alpha   90.00
_cell.angle_beta   90.00
_cell.angle_gamma   90.00
#
_symmetry.space_group_name_H-M   'P 1'
#
loop_
_entity.id
_entity.type
_entity.pdbx_description
1 polymer ?
#
loop_
_entity_poly.entity_id
_entity_poly.type
_entity_poly.pdbx_seq_one_letter_code
_entity_poly.pdbx_strand_id
1 'polypeptide(L)'
;MDKSRIECHVKPLIGRLTVMTLTTGDVARMQTEIAVGLTRKAKRKGRGGNARGGKGAATRTVSMFATILQRAKRHGLIKENVARDVQKYPGQKRTRFLSLEEMKTLGDAMRALEERHDNKTGISAVRALLLTGCRRNEVLSLPWAWLDARSRCIRFGDTKTGAQIRPIGRTALDYFTSLKDKTDCPWVFPSDIGDGYFVGLPRVFARLCKRAGFTDVTLHTLRHSFASAAAELGYSELTIAGLLGHSLSGITARYAHVPDTALLGAADRVAARIAAALDGQLDPEVVPFPGIANLGAQAVS
;
A
#
# COMPACT_ATOMS: atom_id res chain seq x y z
N MET A 1 -5.22 -6.59 14.21
CA MET A 1 -5.41 -7.65 13.18
C MET A 1 -5.16 -9.04 13.73
N ASP A 2 -4.09 -9.30 14.45
CA ASP A 2 -3.75 -10.65 14.92
C ASP A 2 -4.75 -11.19 15.96
N LYS A 3 -5.20 -10.36 16.92
CA LYS A 3 -6.28 -10.70 17.84
C LYS A 3 -7.52 -11.21 17.08
N SER A 4 -7.93 -10.52 16.01
CA SER A 4 -9.10 -10.93 15.21
C SER A 4 -8.87 -12.29 14.50
N ARG A 5 -7.65 -12.57 14.03
CA ARG A 5 -7.33 -13.89 13.44
C ARG A 5 -7.37 -15.01 14.47
N ILE A 6 -6.83 -14.73 15.66
CA ILE A 6 -6.89 -15.70 16.76
C ILE A 6 -8.34 -16.03 17.11
N GLU A 7 -9.16 -15.02 17.35
CA GLU A 7 -10.56 -15.20 17.75
C GLU A 7 -11.45 -15.81 16.65
N CYS A 8 -11.16 -15.48 15.38
CA CYS A 8 -12.00 -15.93 14.27
C CYS A 8 -11.56 -17.24 13.64
N HIS A 9 -10.27 -17.58 13.72
CA HIS A 9 -9.72 -18.71 12.98
C HIS A 9 -9.03 -19.74 13.91
N VAL A 10 -8.12 -19.30 14.79
CA VAL A 10 -7.30 -20.21 15.58
C VAL A 10 -8.15 -20.88 16.68
N LYS A 11 -8.79 -20.07 17.53
CA LYS A 11 -9.56 -20.58 18.67
C LYS A 11 -10.68 -21.54 18.27
N PRO A 12 -11.51 -21.27 17.25
CA PRO A 12 -12.58 -22.19 16.87
C PRO A 12 -12.08 -23.56 16.40
N LEU A 13 -10.91 -23.63 15.76
CA LEU A 13 -10.41 -24.83 15.11
C LEU A 13 -9.49 -25.66 16.00
N ILE A 14 -8.54 -25.01 16.69
CA ILE A 14 -7.50 -25.68 17.46
C ILE A 14 -7.37 -25.15 18.90
N GLY A 15 -8.22 -24.24 19.34
CA GLY A 15 -8.11 -23.60 20.65
C GLY A 15 -8.31 -24.54 21.86
N ARG A 16 -8.80 -25.76 21.65
CA ARG A 16 -8.95 -26.82 22.70
C ARG A 16 -7.69 -27.67 22.84
N LEU A 17 -6.78 -27.62 21.86
CA LEU A 17 -5.52 -28.36 21.89
C LEU A 17 -4.49 -27.64 22.73
N THR A 18 -3.70 -28.35 23.49
CA THR A 18 -2.58 -27.78 24.21
C THR A 18 -1.43 -27.54 23.24
N VAL A 19 -0.64 -26.50 23.50
CA VAL A 19 0.49 -26.16 22.62
C VAL A 19 1.52 -27.29 22.55
N MET A 20 1.63 -28.10 23.60
CA MET A 20 2.57 -29.23 23.70
C MET A 20 2.15 -30.44 22.85
N THR A 21 0.85 -30.62 22.59
CA THR A 21 0.31 -31.76 21.83
C THR A 21 -0.01 -31.41 20.38
N LEU A 22 0.20 -30.16 19.98
CA LEU A 22 -0.03 -29.71 18.61
C LEU A 22 0.91 -30.40 17.63
N THR A 23 0.37 -30.88 16.52
CA THR A 23 1.09 -31.48 15.42
C THR A 23 1.09 -30.59 14.18
N THR A 24 2.02 -30.82 13.26
CA THR A 24 2.03 -30.17 11.94
C THR A 24 0.73 -30.45 11.18
N GLY A 25 0.16 -31.65 11.33
CA GLY A 25 -1.12 -32.04 10.74
C GLY A 25 -2.30 -31.21 11.23
N ASP A 26 -2.33 -30.86 12.54
CA ASP A 26 -3.40 -30.00 13.08
C ASP A 26 -3.33 -28.58 12.50
N VAL A 27 -2.13 -28.03 12.34
CA VAL A 27 -1.96 -26.70 11.75
C VAL A 27 -2.25 -26.71 10.24
N ALA A 28 -1.89 -27.79 9.53
CA ALA A 28 -2.22 -27.95 8.11
C ALA A 28 -3.74 -28.08 7.89
N ARG A 29 -4.43 -28.86 8.73
CA ARG A 29 -5.90 -28.97 8.71
C ARG A 29 -6.56 -27.61 8.99
N MET A 30 -6.13 -26.89 10.02
CA MET A 30 -6.59 -25.52 10.30
C MET A 30 -6.40 -24.62 9.08
N GLN A 31 -5.24 -24.69 8.39
CA GLN A 31 -5.00 -23.91 7.16
C GLN A 31 -6.05 -24.24 6.08
N THR A 32 -6.33 -25.52 5.85
CA THR A 32 -7.29 -25.96 4.84
C THR A 32 -8.71 -25.49 5.18
N GLU A 33 -9.13 -25.65 6.42
CA GLU A 33 -10.47 -25.25 6.91
C GLU A 33 -10.68 -23.72 6.80
N ILE A 34 -9.64 -22.91 7.07
CA ILE A 34 -9.69 -21.47 6.83
C ILE A 34 -9.78 -21.17 5.34
N ALA A 35 -9.04 -21.91 4.51
CA ALA A 35 -8.98 -21.67 3.07
C ALA A 35 -10.34 -21.94 2.39
N VAL A 36 -11.06 -22.97 2.80
CA VAL A 36 -12.42 -23.27 2.32
C VAL A 36 -13.50 -22.40 2.98
N GLY A 37 -13.13 -21.61 3.98
CA GLY A 37 -14.03 -20.64 4.60
C GLY A 37 -14.89 -21.19 5.74
N LEU A 38 -14.52 -22.31 6.36
CA LEU A 38 -15.27 -22.92 7.47
C LEU A 38 -15.45 -21.96 8.66
N THR A 39 -14.48 -21.06 8.85
CA THR A 39 -14.51 -20.03 9.89
C THR A 39 -15.14 -18.70 9.42
N ARG A 40 -15.88 -18.71 8.29
CA ARG A 40 -16.56 -17.54 7.77
C ARG A 40 -17.64 -17.08 8.76
N LYS A 41 -17.57 -15.83 9.18
CA LYS A 41 -18.64 -15.20 9.97
C LYS A 41 -19.62 -14.50 9.04
N ALA A 42 -20.92 -14.59 9.39
CA ALA A 42 -21.96 -13.86 8.68
C ALA A 42 -21.65 -12.35 8.64
N LYS A 43 -22.05 -11.70 7.55
CA LYS A 43 -21.82 -10.27 7.33
C LYS A 43 -22.56 -9.47 8.41
N ARG A 44 -21.83 -8.87 9.36
CA ARG A 44 -22.43 -7.93 10.31
C ARG A 44 -22.71 -6.61 9.62
N LYS A 45 -23.89 -6.03 9.82
CA LYS A 45 -24.19 -4.62 9.48
C LYS A 45 -23.34 -3.76 10.42
N GLY A 46 -22.37 -3.00 9.90
CA GLY A 46 -21.56 -2.09 10.69
C GLY A 46 -20.06 -2.12 10.34
N ARG A 47 -19.26 -1.29 11.04
CA ARG A 47 -17.79 -1.22 10.95
C ARG A 47 -17.18 -2.49 11.51
N GLY A 48 -16.62 -3.33 10.67
CA GLY A 48 -15.86 -4.51 11.12
C GLY A 48 -15.44 -5.34 9.92
N GLY A 49 -14.19 -5.84 9.95
CA GLY A 49 -13.68 -6.73 8.92
C GLY A 49 -14.41 -8.07 8.93
N ASN A 50 -15.02 -8.45 7.82
CA ASN A 50 -15.61 -9.77 7.66
C ASN A 50 -14.50 -10.81 7.61
N ALA A 51 -14.51 -11.78 8.53
CA ALA A 51 -13.68 -12.98 8.44
C ALA A 51 -14.22 -13.86 7.30
N ARG A 52 -13.66 -13.68 6.08
CA ARG A 52 -14.14 -14.39 4.89
C ARG A 52 -13.45 -15.73 4.66
N GLY A 53 -12.34 -16.01 5.35
CA GLY A 53 -11.47 -17.13 5.02
C GLY A 53 -10.70 -16.91 3.71
N GLY A 54 -10.42 -18.03 3.00
CA GLY A 54 -9.68 -18.05 1.74
C GLY A 54 -8.17 -18.26 1.92
N LYS A 55 -7.48 -18.69 0.85
CA LYS A 55 -6.05 -19.06 0.85
C LYS A 55 -5.14 -17.97 1.46
N GLY A 56 -5.38 -16.69 1.15
CA GLY A 56 -4.61 -15.58 1.71
C GLY A 56 -4.84 -15.33 3.21
N ALA A 57 -6.03 -15.58 3.73
CA ALA A 57 -6.31 -15.53 5.16
C ALA A 57 -5.64 -16.69 5.88
N ALA A 58 -5.75 -17.90 5.33
CA ALA A 58 -5.14 -19.13 5.82
C ALA A 58 -3.61 -18.97 5.96
N THR A 59 -2.93 -18.60 4.88
CA THR A 59 -1.46 -18.36 4.87
C THR A 59 -1.03 -17.33 5.92
N ARG A 60 -1.75 -16.21 6.03
CA ARG A 60 -1.43 -15.18 7.03
C ARG A 60 -1.70 -15.64 8.46
N THR A 61 -2.73 -16.47 8.68
CA THR A 61 -3.02 -17.04 10.00
C THR A 61 -1.94 -18.03 10.43
N VAL A 62 -1.52 -18.93 9.55
CA VAL A 62 -0.41 -19.87 9.82
C VAL A 62 0.90 -19.11 10.07
N SER A 63 1.22 -18.07 9.30
CA SER A 63 2.43 -17.27 9.50
C SER A 63 2.44 -16.54 10.85
N MET A 64 1.31 -15.96 11.25
CA MET A 64 1.12 -15.36 12.58
C MET A 64 1.26 -16.42 13.69
N PHE A 65 0.61 -17.55 13.52
CA PHE A 65 0.64 -18.65 14.49
C PHE A 65 2.06 -19.21 14.65
N ALA A 66 2.80 -19.38 13.56
CA ALA A 66 4.20 -19.77 13.60
C ALA A 66 5.07 -18.76 14.40
N THR A 67 4.76 -17.45 14.34
CA THR A 67 5.45 -16.45 15.16
C THR A 67 5.14 -16.63 16.65
N ILE A 68 3.89 -16.94 17.00
CA ILE A 68 3.48 -17.23 18.38
C ILE A 68 4.19 -18.48 18.90
N LEU A 69 4.18 -19.57 18.13
CA LEU A 69 4.87 -20.81 18.50
C LEU A 69 6.39 -20.62 18.60
N GLN A 70 6.98 -19.75 17.74
CA GLN A 70 8.40 -19.43 17.86
C GLN A 70 8.73 -18.74 19.18
N ARG A 71 7.82 -17.89 19.67
CA ARG A 71 7.98 -17.28 21.00
C ARG A 71 7.85 -18.35 22.10
N ALA A 72 6.86 -19.23 22.02
CA ALA A 72 6.70 -20.35 22.96
C ALA A 72 7.96 -21.23 23.01
N LYS A 73 8.57 -21.54 21.86
CA LYS A 73 9.85 -22.27 21.78
C LYS A 73 10.99 -21.53 22.50
N ARG A 74 11.12 -20.20 22.30
CA ARG A 74 12.14 -19.40 22.99
C ARG A 74 11.98 -19.38 24.52
N HIS A 75 10.75 -19.52 25.00
CA HIS A 75 10.45 -19.60 26.43
C HIS A 75 10.48 -21.05 26.96
N GLY A 76 10.94 -22.03 26.18
CA GLY A 76 11.05 -23.44 26.60
C GLY A 76 9.71 -24.19 26.77
N LEU A 77 8.59 -23.58 26.35
CA LEU A 77 7.23 -24.20 26.47
C LEU A 77 7.03 -25.33 25.45
N ILE A 78 7.72 -25.31 24.34
CA ILE A 78 7.69 -26.34 23.28
C ILE A 78 9.10 -26.56 22.74
N LYS A 79 9.38 -27.79 22.31
CA LYS A 79 10.68 -28.16 21.71
C LYS A 79 10.78 -27.72 20.26
N GLU A 80 9.67 -27.81 19.50
CA GLU A 80 9.63 -27.57 18.05
C GLU A 80 8.45 -26.66 17.67
N ASN A 81 8.60 -25.98 16.53
CA ASN A 81 7.57 -25.09 15.98
C ASN A 81 6.89 -25.77 14.79
N VAL A 82 5.91 -26.57 15.08
CA VAL A 82 5.14 -27.37 14.11
C VAL A 82 4.43 -26.57 13.01
N ALA A 83 4.28 -25.25 13.17
CA ALA A 83 3.69 -24.40 12.14
C ALA A 83 4.71 -23.93 11.07
N ARG A 84 6.00 -24.15 11.25
CA ARG A 84 7.04 -23.80 10.26
C ARG A 84 7.00 -24.71 9.05
N ASP A 85 6.74 -26.00 9.27
CA ASP A 85 6.81 -27.03 8.24
C ASP A 85 5.51 -27.13 7.43
N VAL A 86 4.51 -26.34 7.78
CA VAL A 86 3.26 -26.27 7.02
C VAL A 86 3.48 -25.53 5.71
N GLN A 87 3.29 -26.23 4.59
CA GLN A 87 3.36 -25.65 3.27
C GLN A 87 2.27 -24.60 3.07
N LYS A 88 2.66 -23.37 2.86
CA LYS A 88 1.74 -22.24 2.70
C LYS A 88 1.24 -22.15 1.26
N TYR A 89 -0.02 -21.73 1.09
CA TYR A 89 -0.52 -21.42 -0.24
C TYR A 89 0.31 -20.31 -0.89
N PRO A 90 0.69 -20.46 -2.16
CA PRO A 90 1.41 -19.40 -2.88
C PRO A 90 0.57 -18.12 -2.93
N GLY A 91 1.22 -17.01 -2.69
CA GLY A 91 0.60 -15.69 -2.83
C GLY A 91 0.64 -15.25 -4.30
N GLN A 92 -0.46 -14.74 -4.81
CA GLN A 92 -0.43 -14.04 -6.10
C GLN A 92 0.23 -12.68 -5.93
N LYS A 93 1.34 -12.44 -6.61
CA LYS A 93 1.94 -11.12 -6.72
C LYS A 93 0.99 -10.23 -7.54
N ARG A 94 0.58 -9.11 -6.96
CA ARG A 94 -0.19 -8.12 -7.70
C ARG A 94 0.77 -7.26 -8.50
N THR A 95 0.71 -7.35 -9.82
CA THR A 95 1.55 -6.62 -10.77
C THR A 95 0.82 -5.43 -11.41
N ARG A 96 -0.46 -5.21 -11.05
CA ARG A 96 -1.30 -4.16 -11.62
C ARG A 96 -0.79 -2.77 -11.28
N PHE A 97 -0.61 -1.95 -12.30
CA PHE A 97 -0.35 -0.51 -12.25
C PHE A 97 -1.24 0.21 -13.27
N LEU A 98 -1.37 1.50 -13.19
CA LEU A 98 -2.09 2.32 -14.17
C LEU A 98 -1.14 2.76 -15.27
N SER A 99 -1.55 2.61 -16.52
CA SER A 99 -0.88 3.25 -17.66
C SER A 99 -1.09 4.77 -17.63
N LEU A 100 -0.40 5.52 -18.49
CA LEU A 100 -0.60 6.96 -18.59
C LEU A 100 -2.03 7.31 -19.05
N GLU A 101 -2.60 6.53 -19.97
CA GLU A 101 -3.97 6.67 -20.42
C GLU A 101 -4.99 6.40 -19.30
N GLU A 102 -4.72 5.39 -18.48
CA GLU A 102 -5.53 5.12 -17.30
C GLU A 102 -5.37 6.20 -16.22
N MET A 103 -4.19 6.80 -16.09
CA MET A 103 -3.98 7.97 -15.22
C MET A 103 -4.79 9.17 -15.72
N LYS A 104 -4.82 9.41 -17.03
CA LYS A 104 -5.69 10.43 -17.65
C LYS A 104 -7.15 10.16 -17.32
N THR A 105 -7.63 8.93 -17.54
CA THR A 105 -9.00 8.53 -17.20
C THR A 105 -9.34 8.75 -15.74
N LEU A 106 -8.38 8.46 -14.84
CA LEU A 106 -8.53 8.74 -13.41
C LEU A 106 -8.57 10.24 -13.12
N GLY A 107 -7.76 11.04 -13.80
CA GLY A 107 -7.77 12.50 -13.73
C GLY A 107 -9.10 13.10 -14.18
N ASP A 108 -9.66 12.61 -15.28
CA ASP A 108 -11.00 12.99 -15.76
C ASP A 108 -12.08 12.64 -14.71
N ALA A 109 -11.97 11.46 -14.09
CA ALA A 109 -12.88 11.05 -13.02
C ALA A 109 -12.75 11.93 -11.77
N MET A 110 -11.54 12.39 -11.43
CA MET A 110 -11.30 13.33 -10.32
C MET A 110 -12.01 14.67 -10.59
N ARG A 111 -11.76 15.29 -11.75
CA ARG A 111 -12.41 16.55 -12.15
C ARG A 111 -13.92 16.45 -12.10
N ALA A 112 -14.48 15.40 -12.68
CA ALA A 112 -15.92 15.19 -12.69
C ALA A 112 -16.54 14.97 -11.31
N LEU A 113 -15.80 14.47 -10.31
CA LEU A 113 -16.29 14.38 -8.94
C LEU A 113 -16.09 15.70 -8.17
N GLU A 114 -15.03 16.46 -8.48
CA GLU A 114 -14.80 17.81 -7.91
C GLU A 114 -15.93 18.78 -8.34
N GLU A 115 -16.33 18.78 -9.61
CA GLU A 115 -17.47 19.55 -10.14
C GLU A 115 -18.79 19.22 -9.42
N ARG A 116 -18.95 17.98 -8.95
CA ARG A 116 -20.11 17.52 -8.17
C ARG A 116 -20.00 17.80 -6.68
N HIS A 117 -18.99 18.56 -6.26
CA HIS A 117 -18.70 18.83 -4.85
C HIS A 117 -18.56 17.58 -3.98
N ASP A 118 -18.02 16.47 -4.57
CA ASP A 118 -17.68 15.27 -3.80
C ASP A 118 -16.51 15.58 -2.85
N ASN A 119 -16.15 14.63 -1.98
CA ASN A 119 -15.16 14.81 -0.94
C ASN A 119 -13.79 15.24 -1.50
N LYS A 120 -13.55 16.55 -1.50
CA LYS A 120 -12.35 17.20 -2.05
C LYS A 120 -11.06 16.68 -1.37
N THR A 121 -11.08 16.53 -0.05
CA THR A 121 -9.94 16.01 0.72
C THR A 121 -9.53 14.61 0.26
N GLY A 122 -10.51 13.74 0.02
CA GLY A 122 -10.26 12.39 -0.45
C GLY A 122 -9.71 12.34 -1.88
N ILE A 123 -10.23 13.18 -2.78
CA ILE A 123 -9.74 13.29 -4.17
C ILE A 123 -8.30 13.79 -4.15
N SER A 124 -8.03 14.85 -3.38
CA SER A 124 -6.69 15.41 -3.21
C SER A 124 -5.70 14.39 -2.65
N ALA A 125 -6.11 13.55 -1.70
CA ALA A 125 -5.27 12.49 -1.16
C ALA A 125 -4.92 11.41 -2.21
N VAL A 126 -5.84 11.09 -3.13
CA VAL A 126 -5.55 10.16 -4.24
C VAL A 126 -4.50 10.75 -5.19
N ARG A 127 -4.61 12.05 -5.54
CA ARG A 127 -3.60 12.74 -6.38
C ARG A 127 -2.24 12.74 -5.68
N ALA A 128 -2.18 13.07 -4.39
CA ALA A 128 -0.95 13.05 -3.60
C ALA A 128 -0.29 11.66 -3.54
N LEU A 129 -1.07 10.59 -3.43
CA LEU A 129 -0.56 9.21 -3.47
C LEU A 129 0.12 8.88 -4.80
N LEU A 130 -0.43 9.33 -5.91
CA LEU A 130 0.17 9.15 -7.24
C LEU A 130 1.43 9.99 -7.41
N LEU A 131 1.43 11.26 -6.98
CA LEU A 131 2.57 12.16 -7.15
C LEU A 131 3.77 11.81 -6.28
N THR A 132 3.57 11.06 -5.19
CA THR A 132 4.64 10.77 -4.21
C THR A 132 5.02 9.30 -4.12
N GLY A 133 4.18 8.39 -4.60
CA GLY A 133 4.35 6.95 -4.38
C GLY A 133 4.33 6.54 -2.90
N CYS A 134 3.94 7.40 -1.98
CA CYS A 134 3.86 7.11 -0.54
C CYS A 134 2.81 6.06 -0.22
N ARG A 135 2.92 5.42 0.97
CA ARG A 135 1.87 4.51 1.45
C ARG A 135 0.64 5.29 1.86
N ARG A 136 -0.53 4.68 1.71
CA ARG A 136 -1.82 5.32 2.04
C ARG A 136 -1.80 6.05 3.39
N ASN A 137 -1.36 5.38 4.43
CA ASN A 137 -1.38 5.99 5.76
C ASN A 137 -0.30 7.07 5.93
N GLU A 138 0.83 6.96 5.22
CA GLU A 138 1.87 7.99 5.18
C GLU A 138 1.32 9.32 4.63
N VAL A 139 0.46 9.25 3.61
CA VAL A 139 -0.20 10.44 3.05
C VAL A 139 -1.34 10.93 3.96
N LEU A 140 -2.23 10.04 4.38
CA LEU A 140 -3.42 10.45 5.14
C LEU A 140 -3.09 11.08 6.48
N SER A 141 -2.10 10.52 7.20
CA SER A 141 -1.66 11.03 8.50
C SER A 141 -0.44 11.95 8.40
N LEU A 142 -0.28 12.66 7.26
CA LEU A 142 0.81 13.60 7.04
C LEU A 142 0.50 14.93 7.74
N PRO A 143 1.25 15.31 8.78
CA PRO A 143 1.17 16.67 9.32
C PRO A 143 2.01 17.63 8.48
N TRP A 144 1.62 18.89 8.42
CA TRP A 144 2.38 19.95 7.74
C TRP A 144 3.82 20.09 8.25
N ALA A 145 4.04 19.84 9.54
CA ALA A 145 5.36 19.91 10.17
C ALA A 145 6.37 18.89 9.60
N TRP A 146 5.92 17.82 8.94
CA TRP A 146 6.80 16.82 8.33
C TRP A 146 7.18 17.17 6.89
N LEU A 147 6.53 18.15 6.29
CA LEU A 147 6.83 18.60 4.93
C LEU A 147 7.95 19.65 4.98
N ASP A 148 9.15 19.24 4.62
CA ASP A 148 10.31 20.14 4.48
C ASP A 148 10.38 20.65 3.04
N ALA A 149 9.81 21.84 2.82
CA ALA A 149 9.78 22.48 1.50
C ALA A 149 11.18 22.87 1.01
N ARG A 150 12.08 23.24 1.92
CA ARG A 150 13.46 23.65 1.56
C ARG A 150 14.27 22.47 1.05
N SER A 151 14.19 21.33 1.74
CA SER A 151 14.89 20.10 1.35
C SER A 151 14.07 19.26 0.35
N ARG A 152 12.86 19.67 -0.01
CA ARG A 152 11.93 18.95 -0.86
C ARG A 152 11.75 17.48 -0.44
N CYS A 153 11.39 17.29 0.81
CA CYS A 153 11.19 15.94 1.36
C CYS A 153 10.09 15.89 2.44
N ILE A 154 9.61 14.70 2.67
CA ILE A 154 8.80 14.40 3.83
C ILE A 154 9.68 13.72 4.87
N ARG A 155 9.75 14.30 6.07
CA ARG A 155 10.48 13.74 7.22
C ARG A 155 9.50 12.97 8.09
N PHE A 156 9.37 11.68 7.83
CA PHE A 156 8.58 10.81 8.69
C PHE A 156 9.29 10.67 10.04
N GLY A 157 8.58 11.01 11.13
CA GLY A 157 9.05 10.76 12.48
C GLY A 157 9.27 9.27 12.76
N ASP A 158 9.38 8.89 14.04
CA ASP A 158 9.59 7.49 14.44
C ASP A 158 8.47 6.59 13.91
N THR A 159 8.74 5.99 12.75
CA THR A 159 7.90 4.93 12.20
C THR A 159 8.34 3.59 12.78
N LYS A 160 7.52 2.56 12.61
CA LYS A 160 7.84 1.19 13.04
C LYS A 160 9.19 0.67 12.49
N THR A 161 9.75 1.34 11.48
CA THR A 161 11.03 1.01 10.82
C THR A 161 12.10 2.10 11.03
N GLY A 162 11.90 3.01 11.99
CA GLY A 162 12.77 4.16 12.26
C GLY A 162 12.38 5.42 11.47
N ALA A 163 13.10 6.52 11.70
CA ALA A 163 12.92 7.76 10.97
C ALA A 163 13.24 7.57 9.48
N GLN A 164 12.39 8.08 8.61
CA GLN A 164 12.55 7.98 7.15
C GLN A 164 12.42 9.34 6.50
N ILE A 165 13.29 9.59 5.52
CA ILE A 165 13.20 10.78 4.66
C ILE A 165 12.74 10.31 3.27
N ARG A 166 11.72 10.97 2.73
CA ARG A 166 11.19 10.70 1.40
C ARG A 166 11.37 11.91 0.51
N PRO A 167 12.20 11.83 -0.54
CA PRO A 167 12.28 12.89 -1.53
C PRO A 167 10.94 13.04 -2.24
N ILE A 168 10.53 14.27 -2.51
CA ILE A 168 9.33 14.59 -3.30
C ILE A 168 9.70 15.53 -4.43
N GLY A 169 9.09 15.31 -5.59
CA GLY A 169 9.27 16.18 -6.76
C GLY A 169 8.64 17.55 -6.54
N ARG A 170 9.13 18.54 -7.29
CA ARG A 170 8.61 19.91 -7.27
C ARG A 170 7.11 19.95 -7.48
N THR A 171 6.59 19.22 -8.48
CA THR A 171 5.16 19.14 -8.78
C THR A 171 4.34 18.63 -7.58
N ALA A 172 4.87 17.64 -6.83
CA ALA A 172 4.21 17.15 -5.64
C ALA A 172 4.23 18.18 -4.49
N LEU A 173 5.37 18.89 -4.31
CA LEU A 173 5.51 19.93 -3.31
C LEU A 173 4.57 21.11 -3.61
N ASP A 174 4.52 21.58 -4.84
CA ASP A 174 3.64 22.67 -5.27
C ASP A 174 2.17 22.29 -5.09
N TYR A 175 1.84 21.01 -5.37
CA TYR A 175 0.52 20.48 -5.09
C TYR A 175 0.19 20.49 -3.59
N PHE A 176 1.07 20.02 -2.72
CA PHE A 176 0.85 20.12 -1.27
C PHE A 176 0.68 21.58 -0.82
N THR A 177 1.53 22.47 -1.31
CA THR A 177 1.46 23.89 -0.99
C THR A 177 0.13 24.51 -1.39
N SER A 178 -0.43 24.11 -2.53
CA SER A 178 -1.76 24.59 -2.99
C SER A 178 -2.91 24.10 -2.11
N LEU A 179 -2.73 23.04 -1.33
CA LEU A 179 -3.73 22.52 -0.39
C LEU A 179 -3.71 23.23 0.96
N LYS A 180 -2.69 24.08 1.21
CA LYS A 180 -2.53 24.75 2.50
C LYS A 180 -3.55 25.87 2.63
N ASP A 181 -4.61 25.58 3.38
CA ASP A 181 -5.59 26.59 3.79
C ASP A 181 -5.06 27.45 4.92
N LYS A 182 -5.72 28.62 5.14
CA LYS A 182 -5.40 29.52 6.27
C LYS A 182 -5.83 28.99 7.63
N THR A 183 -6.21 27.71 7.72
CA THR A 183 -6.65 27.09 8.96
C THR A 183 -5.44 26.55 9.73
N ASP A 184 -5.47 26.61 11.06
CA ASP A 184 -4.44 26.05 11.94
C ASP A 184 -4.48 24.50 12.04
N CYS A 185 -5.10 23.84 11.08
CA CYS A 185 -5.17 22.38 11.06
C CYS A 185 -3.77 21.77 10.86
N PRO A 186 -3.30 20.90 11.76
CA PRO A 186 -1.97 20.30 11.64
C PRO A 186 -1.84 19.31 10.47
N TRP A 187 -2.95 18.81 9.92
CA TRP A 187 -2.96 17.77 8.91
C TRP A 187 -3.09 18.33 7.50
N VAL A 188 -2.33 17.75 6.56
CA VAL A 188 -2.47 18.06 5.13
C VAL A 188 -3.84 17.61 4.61
N PHE A 189 -4.34 16.50 5.13
CA PHE A 189 -5.65 15.93 4.80
C PHE A 189 -6.49 15.84 6.06
N PRO A 190 -7.16 16.94 6.45
CA PRO A 190 -7.97 16.97 7.65
C PRO A 190 -9.23 16.09 7.53
N SER A 191 -9.71 15.63 8.67
CA SER A 191 -10.99 14.95 8.76
C SER A 191 -12.13 15.97 8.64
N ASP A 192 -13.22 15.56 7.98
CA ASP A 192 -14.47 16.35 7.98
C ASP A 192 -15.15 16.36 9.36
N ILE A 193 -14.72 15.47 10.28
CA ILE A 193 -15.31 15.30 11.62
C ILE A 193 -14.18 15.19 12.64
N GLY A 194 -14.12 16.14 13.57
CA GLY A 194 -13.11 16.18 14.66
C GLY A 194 -11.71 16.56 14.20
N ASP A 195 -10.75 16.56 15.12
CA ASP A 195 -9.41 17.12 14.95
C ASP A 195 -8.39 16.16 14.30
N GLY A 196 -8.84 15.03 13.80
CA GLY A 196 -7.98 14.01 13.18
C GLY A 196 -7.71 14.23 11.70
N TYR A 197 -6.98 13.30 11.12
CA TYR A 197 -6.77 13.24 9.67
C TYR A 197 -7.88 12.41 8.98
N PHE A 198 -8.02 12.60 7.67
CA PHE A 198 -9.03 11.96 6.85
C PHE A 198 -8.88 10.44 6.77
N VAL A 199 -9.92 9.69 7.08
CA VAL A 199 -9.94 8.21 7.06
C VAL A 199 -10.87 7.62 6.00
N GLY A 200 -11.66 8.47 5.32
CA GLY A 200 -12.69 8.09 4.34
C GLY A 200 -12.19 7.63 2.97
N LEU A 201 -10.88 7.68 2.72
CA LEU A 201 -10.28 7.45 1.40
C LEU A 201 -10.75 6.20 0.65
N PRO A 202 -10.94 5.01 1.27
CA PRO A 202 -11.40 3.85 0.53
C PRO A 202 -12.76 4.02 -0.15
N ARG A 203 -13.64 4.83 0.42
CA ARG A 203 -14.97 5.13 -0.16
C ARG A 203 -14.87 6.10 -1.33
N VAL A 204 -14.06 7.16 -1.18
CA VAL A 204 -13.80 8.12 -2.25
C VAL A 204 -13.14 7.41 -3.42
N PHE A 205 -12.11 6.62 -3.16
CA PHE A 205 -11.40 5.87 -4.20
C PHE A 205 -12.30 4.87 -4.93
N ALA A 206 -13.21 4.20 -4.23
CA ALA A 206 -14.18 3.31 -4.87
C ALA A 206 -15.12 4.07 -5.84
N ARG A 207 -15.52 5.31 -5.51
CA ARG A 207 -16.30 6.15 -6.43
C ARG A 207 -15.50 6.59 -7.65
N LEU A 208 -14.22 6.97 -7.45
CA LEU A 208 -13.30 7.29 -8.54
C LEU A 208 -13.12 6.09 -9.48
N CYS A 209 -12.82 4.91 -8.94
CA CYS A 209 -12.69 3.69 -9.74
C CYS A 209 -13.97 3.37 -10.51
N LYS A 210 -15.14 3.48 -9.85
CA LYS A 210 -16.43 3.27 -10.52
C LYS A 210 -16.65 4.24 -11.68
N ARG A 211 -16.29 5.51 -11.50
CA ARG A 211 -16.43 6.54 -12.53
C ARG A 211 -15.43 6.31 -13.69
N ALA A 212 -14.21 5.91 -13.38
CA ALA A 212 -13.18 5.59 -14.36
C ALA A 212 -13.35 4.22 -15.04
N GLY A 213 -14.33 3.39 -14.63
CA GLY A 213 -14.54 2.05 -15.14
C GLY A 213 -13.52 1.00 -14.64
N PHE A 214 -12.80 1.28 -13.56
CA PHE A 214 -11.79 0.37 -13.02
C PHE A 214 -12.39 -0.65 -12.06
N THR A 215 -12.11 -1.93 -12.26
CA THR A 215 -12.60 -3.04 -11.42
C THR A 215 -11.50 -3.68 -10.56
N ASP A 216 -10.25 -3.60 -10.97
CA ASP A 216 -9.10 -4.31 -10.42
C ASP A 216 -8.06 -3.39 -9.75
N VAL A 217 -8.34 -2.08 -9.67
CA VAL A 217 -7.45 -1.07 -9.13
C VAL A 217 -7.68 -0.89 -7.62
N THR A 218 -6.60 -0.81 -6.86
CA THR A 218 -6.60 -0.61 -5.41
C THR A 218 -5.75 0.61 -5.05
N LEU A 219 -5.89 1.15 -3.83
CA LEU A 219 -5.03 2.24 -3.36
C LEU A 219 -3.53 1.88 -3.40
N HIS A 220 -3.18 0.59 -3.30
CA HIS A 220 -1.79 0.16 -3.42
C HIS A 220 -1.31 0.14 -4.89
N THR A 221 -2.23 -0.02 -5.83
CA THR A 221 -1.95 0.10 -7.26
C THR A 221 -1.38 1.48 -7.62
N LEU A 222 -1.82 2.56 -6.95
CA LEU A 222 -1.31 3.92 -7.17
C LEU A 222 0.20 4.00 -6.91
N ARG A 223 0.66 3.34 -5.85
CA ARG A 223 2.09 3.28 -5.54
C ARG A 223 2.87 2.41 -6.54
N HIS A 224 2.26 1.32 -7.04
CA HIS A 224 2.84 0.54 -8.13
C HIS A 224 2.91 1.36 -9.41
N SER A 225 1.91 2.18 -9.69
CA SER A 225 1.90 3.08 -10.86
C SER A 225 3.02 4.12 -10.80
N PHE A 226 3.29 4.70 -9.62
CA PHE A 226 4.45 5.58 -9.43
C PHE A 226 5.77 4.84 -9.72
N ALA A 227 5.92 3.61 -9.22
CA ALA A 227 7.10 2.79 -9.48
C ALA A 227 7.25 2.42 -10.95
N SER A 228 6.15 2.10 -11.64
CA SER A 228 6.13 1.80 -13.08
C SER A 228 6.51 3.02 -13.91
N ALA A 229 5.96 4.21 -13.60
CA ALA A 229 6.33 5.45 -14.27
C ALA A 229 7.82 5.77 -14.08
N ALA A 230 8.40 5.48 -12.91
CA ALA A 230 9.82 5.62 -12.68
C ALA A 230 10.65 4.61 -13.49
N ALA A 231 10.20 3.36 -13.58
CA ALA A 231 10.86 2.33 -14.40
C ALA A 231 10.82 2.65 -15.89
N GLU A 232 9.68 3.16 -16.41
CA GLU A 232 9.54 3.62 -17.78
C GLU A 232 10.47 4.80 -18.13
N LEU A 233 10.80 5.63 -17.14
CA LEU A 233 11.81 6.70 -17.27
C LEU A 233 13.25 6.19 -17.19
N GLY A 234 13.47 4.87 -17.10
CA GLY A 234 14.77 4.23 -17.08
C GLY A 234 15.49 4.25 -15.73
N TYR A 235 14.81 4.56 -14.64
CA TYR A 235 15.43 4.54 -13.31
C TYR A 235 15.68 3.12 -12.81
N SER A 236 16.84 2.91 -12.18
CA SER A 236 17.22 1.64 -11.59
C SER A 236 16.31 1.23 -10.44
N GLU A 237 16.23 -0.08 -10.14
CA GLU A 237 15.48 -0.60 -8.97
C GLU A 237 15.93 0.07 -7.67
N LEU A 238 17.22 0.38 -7.53
CA LEU A 238 17.78 1.06 -6.38
C LEU A 238 17.21 2.49 -6.23
N THR A 239 17.16 3.24 -7.33
CA THR A 239 16.56 4.58 -7.37
C THR A 239 15.08 4.52 -7.03
N ILE A 240 14.34 3.59 -7.63
CA ILE A 240 12.92 3.38 -7.36
C ILE A 240 12.69 3.01 -5.90
N ALA A 241 13.51 2.13 -5.33
CA ALA A 241 13.44 1.77 -3.91
C ALA A 241 13.70 2.98 -3.01
N GLY A 242 14.65 3.85 -3.34
CA GLY A 242 14.90 5.11 -2.66
C GLY A 242 13.71 6.07 -2.72
N LEU A 243 13.12 6.28 -3.90
CA LEU A 243 11.91 7.06 -4.11
C LEU A 243 10.73 6.53 -3.28
N LEU A 244 10.57 5.24 -3.21
CA LEU A 244 9.52 4.58 -2.44
C LEU A 244 9.84 4.49 -0.94
N GLY A 245 11.07 4.75 -0.50
CA GLY A 245 11.53 4.59 0.89
C GLY A 245 11.46 3.14 1.36
N HIS A 246 11.90 2.24 0.53
CA HIS A 246 12.21 0.90 0.98
C HIS A 246 13.52 0.97 1.77
N SER A 247 13.56 0.33 2.94
CA SER A 247 14.82 0.17 3.66
C SER A 247 15.76 -0.67 2.81
N LEU A 248 16.81 -0.05 2.30
CA LEU A 248 17.89 -0.76 1.66
C LEU A 248 18.74 -1.35 2.78
N SER A 249 18.70 -2.68 2.91
CA SER A 249 19.62 -3.40 3.79
C SER A 249 21.04 -3.30 3.20
N GLY A 250 21.96 -2.66 3.90
CA GLY A 250 23.35 -2.59 3.49
C GLY A 250 23.98 -1.20 3.60
N ILE A 251 25.08 -0.99 2.87
CA ILE A 251 25.94 0.19 2.90
C ILE A 251 25.19 1.49 2.62
N THR A 252 24.15 1.45 1.80
CA THR A 252 23.34 2.60 1.39
C THR A 252 22.52 3.22 2.53
N ALA A 253 22.24 2.48 3.59
CA ALA A 253 21.52 2.99 4.78
C ALA A 253 22.31 4.08 5.53
N ARG A 254 23.63 4.12 5.39
CA ARG A 254 24.49 5.12 6.05
C ARG A 254 24.40 6.53 5.46
N TYR A 255 23.93 6.66 4.22
CA TYR A 255 23.84 7.93 3.51
C TYR A 255 22.43 8.53 3.47
N ALA A 256 21.49 7.99 4.24
CA ALA A 256 20.06 8.33 4.18
C ALA A 256 19.68 9.64 4.90
N HIS A 257 20.63 10.51 5.23
CA HIS A 257 20.34 11.72 6.03
C HIS A 257 19.88 12.94 5.22
N VAL A 258 20.17 12.98 3.91
CA VAL A 258 19.73 14.04 3.00
C VAL A 258 19.27 13.40 1.70
N PRO A 259 18.17 13.88 1.07
CA PRO A 259 17.82 13.41 -0.26
C PRO A 259 18.97 13.69 -1.21
N ASP A 260 19.50 12.66 -1.83
CA ASP A 260 20.49 12.77 -2.89
C ASP A 260 19.88 13.61 -4.03
N THR A 261 20.66 14.50 -4.63
CA THR A 261 20.26 15.33 -5.76
C THR A 261 19.74 14.49 -6.92
N ALA A 262 20.30 13.29 -7.13
CA ALA A 262 19.82 12.34 -8.13
C ALA A 262 18.41 11.82 -7.80
N LEU A 263 18.11 11.52 -6.54
CA LEU A 263 16.77 11.11 -6.11
C LEU A 263 15.76 12.26 -6.22
N LEU A 264 16.16 13.49 -5.94
CA LEU A 264 15.29 14.66 -6.13
C LEU A 264 14.98 14.87 -7.60
N GLY A 265 15.99 14.78 -8.49
CA GLY A 265 15.78 14.86 -9.93
C GLY A 265 14.88 13.75 -10.47
N ALA A 266 15.03 12.54 -9.95
CA ALA A 266 14.15 11.43 -10.30
C ALA A 266 12.70 11.67 -9.81
N ALA A 267 12.52 12.15 -8.57
CA ALA A 267 11.21 12.50 -8.03
C ALA A 267 10.52 13.60 -8.86
N ASP A 268 11.29 14.62 -9.30
CA ASP A 268 10.78 15.70 -10.15
C ASP A 268 10.21 15.15 -11.47
N ARG A 269 10.97 14.32 -12.18
CA ARG A 269 10.55 13.78 -13.48
C ARG A 269 9.37 12.82 -13.37
N VAL A 270 9.37 11.95 -12.37
CA VAL A 270 8.26 11.01 -12.16
C VAL A 270 6.97 11.74 -11.77
N ALA A 271 7.04 12.69 -10.83
CA ALA A 271 5.86 13.45 -10.42
C ALA A 271 5.31 14.33 -11.54
N ALA A 272 6.18 14.99 -12.33
CA ALA A 272 5.77 15.80 -13.47
C ALA A 272 5.07 14.96 -14.55
N ARG A 273 5.62 13.78 -14.89
CA ARG A 273 5.01 12.86 -15.87
C ARG A 273 3.63 12.40 -15.42
N ILE A 274 3.49 12.02 -14.15
CA ILE A 274 2.20 11.58 -13.59
C ILE A 274 1.19 12.74 -13.57
N ALA A 275 1.62 13.95 -13.18
CA ALA A 275 0.74 15.13 -13.18
C ALA A 275 0.25 15.45 -14.58
N ALA A 276 1.14 15.48 -15.56
CA ALA A 276 0.79 15.70 -16.96
C ALA A 276 -0.25 14.69 -17.46
N ALA A 277 -0.06 13.40 -17.14
CA ALA A 277 -1.02 12.36 -17.49
C ALA A 277 -2.39 12.57 -16.81
N LEU A 278 -2.43 12.89 -15.51
CA LEU A 278 -3.65 13.20 -14.78
C LEU A 278 -4.40 14.41 -15.35
N ASP A 279 -3.66 15.38 -15.88
CA ASP A 279 -4.23 16.60 -16.45
C ASP A 279 -4.54 16.46 -17.96
N GLY A 280 -4.34 15.27 -18.52
CA GLY A 280 -4.67 14.92 -19.90
C GLY A 280 -3.58 15.32 -20.92
N GLN A 281 -2.44 15.80 -20.44
CA GLN A 281 -1.28 16.14 -21.25
C GLN A 281 -0.41 14.89 -21.43
N LEU A 282 -0.79 14.03 -22.37
CA LEU A 282 0.02 12.86 -22.74
C LEU A 282 1.09 13.32 -23.71
N ASP A 283 2.36 13.12 -23.33
CA ASP A 283 3.49 13.41 -24.21
C ASP A 283 3.53 12.33 -25.32
N PRO A 284 3.38 12.68 -26.61
CA PRO A 284 3.32 11.70 -27.69
C PRO A 284 4.66 10.99 -27.95
N GLU A 285 5.75 11.42 -27.36
CA GLU A 285 7.11 10.99 -27.70
C GLU A 285 7.69 9.84 -26.88
N VAL A 286 6.93 9.25 -25.97
CA VAL A 286 7.36 8.04 -25.26
C VAL A 286 6.74 6.82 -25.89
N VAL A 287 7.41 6.30 -26.92
CA VAL A 287 7.12 4.96 -27.48
C VAL A 287 7.20 3.94 -26.34
N PRO A 288 6.13 3.15 -26.09
CA PRO A 288 6.20 2.07 -25.10
C PRO A 288 7.30 1.10 -25.51
N PHE A 289 8.17 0.74 -24.57
CA PHE A 289 9.19 -0.29 -24.82
C PHE A 289 8.45 -1.58 -25.24
N PRO A 290 8.65 -2.10 -26.47
CA PRO A 290 7.91 -3.27 -26.95
C PRO A 290 8.50 -4.53 -26.31
N GLY A 291 8.10 -4.86 -25.07
CA GLY A 291 8.73 -5.97 -24.37
C GLY A 291 7.96 -6.68 -23.28
N ILE A 292 6.84 -6.17 -22.80
CA ILE A 292 6.16 -6.80 -21.63
C ILE A 292 4.70 -7.19 -21.91
N ALA A 293 4.16 -6.91 -23.08
CA ALA A 293 2.75 -7.20 -23.39
C ALA A 293 2.43 -8.69 -23.71
N ASN A 294 3.41 -9.60 -23.82
CA ASN A 294 3.14 -10.96 -24.33
C ASN A 294 3.89 -12.10 -23.62
N LEU A 295 3.96 -12.12 -22.31
CA LEU A 295 4.44 -13.31 -21.57
C LEU A 295 3.32 -14.06 -20.83
N GLY A 296 2.06 -13.84 -21.18
CA GLY A 296 0.92 -14.47 -20.50
C GLY A 296 0.02 -15.36 -21.38
N ALA A 297 0.31 -15.55 -22.67
CA ALA A 297 -0.64 -16.20 -23.58
C ALA A 297 -0.10 -17.44 -24.33
N GLN A 298 1.03 -18.01 -23.97
CA GLN A 298 1.50 -19.27 -24.58
C GLN A 298 1.99 -20.24 -23.50
N ALA A 299 1.08 -20.89 -22.82
CA ALA A 299 1.31 -22.19 -22.17
C ALA A 299 -0.03 -22.83 -21.81
N VAL A 300 -0.85 -23.19 -22.80
CA VAL A 300 -1.79 -24.34 -22.75
C VAL A 300 -2.02 -24.77 -24.19
N SER A 301 -1.32 -25.76 -24.62
CA SER A 301 -1.71 -26.73 -25.63
C SER A 301 -1.04 -28.06 -25.31
#